data_cd07cf372fca920b530700c298401060
#
_entry.id   cd07cf372fca920b530700c298401060
#
_cell.length_a   1.000
_cell.length_b   1.000
_cell.length_c   1.000
_cell.angle_alpha   90.00
_cell.angle_beta   90.00
_cell.angle_gamma   90.00
#
_symmetry.space_group_name_H-M   'P 1'
#
loop_
_entity.id
_entity.type
_entity.pdbx_description
1 polymer ?
#
loop_
_entity_poly.entity_id
_entity_poly.type
_entity_poly.pdbx_seq_one_letter_code
_entity_poly.pdbx_strand_id
1 'polypeptide(L)' 'MINIVQINMEERLQKYLAECGIASRRKCEEYIIQGKVQVNGKTITELGVKVNPEKDKITFEGKNVKQEERK' A
#
# COMPACT_ATOMS: atom_id res chain seq x y z
N MET A 1 20.80 -11.36 -21.12
CA MET A 1 20.50 -11.05 -20.74
C MET A 1 19.88 -10.82 -20.09
N ILE A 2 19.58 -10.53 -19.48
CA ILE A 2 19.06 -10.30 -18.83
C ILE A 2 18.40 -9.95 -18.35
N ASN A 3 17.97 -9.88 -17.86
CA ASN A 3 17.38 -9.65 -17.25
C ASN A 3 16.74 -9.13 -16.86
N ILE A 4 16.42 -8.88 -16.75
CA ILE A 4 15.84 -8.34 -16.35
C ILE A 4 14.98 -8.29 -15.76
N VAL A 5 14.92 -7.86 -15.43
CA VAL A 5 14.28 -7.99 -14.62
C VAL A 5 13.28 -7.19 -14.41
N GLN A 6 12.36 -7.41 -14.51
CA GLN A 6 11.36 -6.72 -14.41
C GLN A 6 10.96 -6.78 -13.10
N ILE A 7 11.25 -5.99 -12.32
CA ILE A 7 10.88 -6.02 -11.05
C ILE A 7 9.55 -5.52 -10.95
N ASN A 8 8.67 -6.32 -10.53
CA ASN A 8 7.36 -5.90 -10.39
C ASN A 8 7.24 -5.40 -9.00
N MET A 9 7.19 -4.15 -8.77
CA MET A 9 7.18 -3.57 -7.44
C MET A 9 5.83 -3.60 -6.76
N GLU A 10 4.89 -4.31 -7.32
CA GLU A 10 3.56 -4.34 -6.71
C GLU A 10 3.52 -5.18 -5.47
N GLU A 11 2.77 -4.75 -4.47
CA GLU A 11 2.56 -5.55 -3.29
C GLU A 11 1.16 -5.32 -2.80
N ARG A 12 0.68 -6.21 -1.96
CA ARG A 12 -0.66 -6.08 -1.46
C ARG A 12 -0.76 -4.85 -0.61
N LEU A 13 -1.88 -4.16 -0.72
CA LEU A 13 -2.05 -2.90 -0.02
C LEU A 13 -1.88 -3.06 1.48
N GLN A 14 -2.46 -4.11 2.08
CA GLN A 14 -2.33 -4.28 3.51
C GLN A 14 -0.89 -4.53 3.93
N LYS A 15 -0.12 -5.18 3.07
CA LYS A 15 1.26 -5.43 3.40
C LYS A 15 2.03 -4.12 3.37
N TYR A 16 1.77 -3.31 2.37
CA TYR A 16 2.46 -2.04 2.25
C TYR A 16 2.14 -1.14 3.44
N LEU A 17 0.87 -1.09 3.84
CA LEU A 17 0.49 -0.26 4.96
C LEU A 17 1.16 -0.72 6.25
N ALA A 18 1.26 -2.03 6.43
CA ALA A 18 1.91 -2.55 7.63
C ALA A 18 3.40 -2.21 7.63
N GLU A 19 4.02 -2.25 6.46
CA GLU A 19 5.43 -1.93 6.36
C GLU A 19 5.68 -0.46 6.60
N CYS A 20 4.69 0.36 6.37
CA CYS A 20 4.82 1.78 6.62
C CYS A 20 4.52 2.15 8.07
N GLY A 21 4.22 1.16 8.88
CA GLY A 21 4.01 1.42 10.29
C GLY A 21 2.63 1.90 10.67
N ILE A 22 1.66 1.76 9.77
CA ILE A 22 0.30 2.19 10.05
C ILE A 22 -0.30 1.32 11.15
N ALA A 23 -0.17 0.00 11.02
CA ALA A 23 -0.70 -0.93 11.99
C ALA A 23 -0.24 -2.32 11.59
N SER A 24 -0.66 -3.34 12.32
CA SER A 24 -0.34 -4.70 11.92
C SER A 24 -1.05 -5.00 10.62
N ARG A 25 -0.61 -6.03 9.92
CA ARG A 25 -1.22 -6.37 8.65
C ARG A 25 -2.72 -6.65 8.80
N ARG A 26 -3.08 -7.37 9.86
CA ARG A 26 -4.48 -7.68 10.08
C ARG A 26 -5.28 -6.41 10.32
N LYS A 27 -4.74 -5.47 11.09
CA LYS A 27 -5.46 -4.26 11.37
C LYS A 27 -5.56 -3.42 10.10
N CYS A 28 -4.54 -3.44 9.26
CA CYS A 28 -4.59 -2.72 8.00
C CYS A 28 -5.70 -3.28 7.12
N GLU A 29 -5.92 -4.60 7.17
CA GLU A 29 -7.00 -5.17 6.40
C GLU A 29 -8.34 -4.61 6.86
N GLU A 30 -8.50 -4.43 8.17
CA GLU A 30 -9.74 -3.87 8.69
C GLU A 30 -9.92 -2.43 8.22
N TYR A 31 -8.84 -1.68 8.19
CA TYR A 31 -8.92 -0.30 7.75
C TYR A 31 -9.32 -0.22 6.28
N ILE A 32 -8.80 -1.13 5.47
CA ILE A 32 -9.16 -1.14 4.06
C ILE A 32 -10.66 -1.40 3.91
N ILE A 33 -11.16 -2.41 4.61
CA ILE A 33 -12.56 -2.74 4.51
C ILE A 33 -13.44 -1.59 4.97
N GLN A 34 -12.96 -0.83 5.94
CA GLN A 34 -13.71 0.29 6.45
C GLN A 34 -13.65 1.51 5.56
N GLY A 35 -12.89 1.45 4.48
CA GLY A 35 -12.82 2.57 3.55
C GLY A 35 -11.91 3.69 3.98
N LYS A 36 -10.96 3.39 4.85
CA LYS A 36 -10.06 4.44 5.33
C LYS A 36 -8.85 4.64 4.46
N VAL A 37 -8.65 3.80 3.46
CA VAL A 37 -7.47 3.85 2.62
C VAL A 37 -7.84 4.21 1.19
N GLN A 38 -7.08 5.11 0.60
CA GLN A 38 -7.29 5.49 -0.78
C GLN A 38 -6.04 5.29 -1.58
N VAL A 39 -6.20 4.94 -2.83
CA VAL A 39 -5.09 4.80 -3.74
C VAL A 39 -5.40 5.70 -4.93
N ASN A 40 -4.53 6.67 -5.17
CA ASN A 40 -4.73 7.63 -6.25
C ASN A 40 -6.08 8.34 -6.12
N GLY A 41 -6.47 8.61 -4.88
CA GLY A 41 -7.70 9.33 -4.63
C GLY A 41 -8.96 8.48 -4.65
N LYS A 42 -8.82 7.18 -4.86
CA LYS A 42 -9.95 6.31 -4.93
C LYS A 42 -10.02 5.42 -3.71
N THR A 43 -11.13 5.39 -3.03
CA THR A 43 -11.28 4.57 -1.83
C THR A 43 -11.25 3.09 -2.20
N ILE A 44 -10.41 2.35 -1.52
CA ILE A 44 -10.26 0.93 -1.76
C ILE A 44 -10.82 0.19 -0.58
N THR A 45 -11.72 -0.75 -0.83
CA THR A 45 -12.30 -1.54 0.24
C THR A 45 -12.11 -3.02 0.06
N GLU A 46 -11.38 -3.41 -0.98
CA GLU A 46 -11.15 -4.83 -1.22
C GLU A 46 -9.76 -5.23 -0.79
N LEU A 47 -9.63 -6.44 -0.24
CA LEU A 47 -8.37 -6.88 0.25
C LEU A 47 -7.60 -7.46 -0.90
N GLY A 48 -7.29 -7.75 -1.61
CA GLY A 48 -6.54 -8.34 -2.68
C GLY A 48 -5.94 -7.34 -3.64
N VAL A 49 -6.19 -6.07 -3.38
CA VAL A 49 -5.69 -5.05 -4.29
C VAL A 49 -4.19 -4.90 -4.13
N LYS A 50 -3.49 -4.80 -5.24
CA LYS A 50 -2.06 -4.58 -5.23
C LYS A 50 -1.75 -3.17 -5.66
N VAL A 51 -0.70 -2.62 -5.09
CA VAL A 51 -0.31 -1.25 -5.41
C VAL A 51 1.16 -1.22 -5.74
N ASN A 52 1.56 -0.21 -6.47
CA ASN A 52 2.95 0.01 -6.78
C ASN A 52 3.37 1.26 -6.03
N PRO A 53 4.10 1.11 -4.92
CA PRO A 53 4.41 2.26 -4.08
C PRO A 53 5.15 3.38 -4.79
N GLU A 54 5.82 3.06 -5.88
CA GLU A 54 6.54 4.08 -6.58
C GLU A 54 5.67 4.88 -7.51
N LYS A 55 4.56 4.32 -7.95
CA LYS A 55 3.70 5.01 -8.88
C LYS A 55 2.37 5.39 -8.30
N ASP A 56 1.88 4.62 -7.34
CA ASP A 56 0.56 4.88 -6.79
C ASP A 56 0.65 5.73 -5.55
N LYS A 57 -0.27 6.64 -5.41
CA LYS A 57 -0.29 7.50 -4.26
C LYS A 57 -1.25 6.91 -3.27
N ILE A 58 -0.77 6.50 -2.11
CA ILE A 58 -1.58 5.85 -1.12
C ILE A 58 -1.79 6.77 0.06
N THR A 59 -3.04 6.91 0.48
CA THR A 59 -3.34 7.75 1.62
C THR A 59 -4.18 6.97 2.63
N PHE A 60 -4.02 7.31 3.89
CA PHE A 60 -4.76 6.69 4.95
C PHE A 60 -5.39 7.82 5.75
N GLU A 61 -6.70 7.86 5.76
CA GLU A 61 -7.44 8.92 6.42
C GLU A 61 -6.96 10.28 5.98
N GLY A 62 -6.68 10.40 4.70
CA GLY A 62 -6.29 11.68 4.13
C GLY A 62 -4.82 12.04 4.22
N LYS A 63 -4.03 11.19 4.86
CA LYS A 63 -2.62 11.48 5.00
C LYS A 63 -1.81 10.59 4.08
N ASN A 64 -0.78 11.14 3.49
CA ASN A 64 0.08 10.37 2.60
C ASN A 64 0.80 9.30 3.38
N VAL A 65 0.84 8.09 2.82
CA VAL A 65 1.52 6.98 3.45
C VAL A 65 2.78 6.73 2.67
N LYS A 66 3.92 6.76 3.33
CA LYS A 66 5.16 6.48 2.69
C LYS A 66 5.99 5.56 3.52
N GLN A 67 6.70 4.67 2.84
CA GLN A 67 7.58 3.77 3.52
C GLN A 67 8.76 4.55 3.97
N GLU A 68 9.09 4.46 5.25
CA GLU A 68 10.19 5.18 5.72
C GLU A 68 11.46 4.65 5.28
N GLU A 69 12.33 5.48 4.78
CA GLU A 69 13.56 5.01 4.32
C GLU A 69 14.49 4.83 5.43
N ARG A 70 15.14 3.74 5.52
CA ARG A 70 16.04 3.53 6.50
C ARG A 70 17.33 3.61 5.99
N LYS A 71 18.15 4.14 6.47
CA LYS A 71 19.41 4.25 5.93
C LYS A 71 20.34 3.54 6.63
#